data_9ccb050fc113f3b8a76701dfafcfb6d9
#
_entry.id   9ccb050fc113f3b8a76701dfafcfb6d9
#
_cell.length_a   1.000
_cell.length_b   1.000
_cell.length_c   1.000
_cell.angle_alpha   90.00
_cell.angle_beta   90.00
_cell.angle_gamma   90.00
#
_symmetry.space_group_name_H-M   'P 1'
#
loop_
_entity.id
_entity.type
_entity.pdbx_description
1 polymer ?
#
loop_
_entity_poly.entity_id
_entity_poly.type
_entity_poly.pdbx_seq_one_letter_code
_entity_poly.pdbx_strand_id
1 'polypeptide(L)'
;MRLGVVDSSVLQSIVSNNVFHTGVAAHRAARRRSEAAGERKATRLASTLSMARGAQKRIASGNAAAVTTLTYGFLVSNTVYLLGNYWLWRSPASFTVTSVARYAVTEAIAAFLGWQLTAMAHAGEDLAQSGLTAYMFDVVYITWFVHVASTLVSRAFWWTYAVVGRLHSPRSRRMPPTCCIPTSCART
;
A
#
# COMPACT_ATOMS: atom_id res chain seq x y z
N MET A 1 78.47 12.77 49.35
CA MET A 1 77.27 12.65 48.47
C MET A 1 76.13 13.38 49.15
N ARG A 2 75.71 14.54 48.61
CA ARG A 2 74.47 15.23 49.08
C ARG A 2 73.29 14.71 48.29
N LEU A 3 72.42 13.94 48.93
CA LEU A 3 71.10 13.59 48.39
C LEU A 3 70.28 14.88 48.41
N GLY A 4 69.99 15.39 47.21
CA GLY A 4 69.12 16.54 47.06
C GLY A 4 67.71 16.16 47.49
N VAL A 5 67.22 16.78 48.53
CA VAL A 5 65.83 16.67 48.96
C VAL A 5 64.99 17.35 47.87
N VAL A 6 64.28 16.58 47.15
CA VAL A 6 63.30 17.11 46.15
C VAL A 6 62.18 17.81 46.90
N ASP A 7 62.02 19.08 46.64
CA ASP A 7 61.10 19.96 47.35
C ASP A 7 59.63 19.47 47.03
N SER A 8 58.90 19.13 48.05
CA SER A 8 57.54 18.61 47.95
C SER A 8 56.57 19.58 47.26
N SER A 9 56.88 20.87 47.28
CA SER A 9 56.11 21.93 46.63
C SER A 9 56.13 21.79 45.08
N VAL A 10 57.26 21.39 44.51
CA VAL A 10 57.45 21.20 43.06
C VAL A 10 56.70 19.99 42.60
N LEU A 11 56.71 18.91 43.37
CA LEU A 11 55.95 17.72 43.04
C LEU A 11 54.44 17.96 43.09
N GLN A 12 53.93 18.71 44.06
CA GLN A 12 52.50 19.09 44.13
C GLN A 12 52.07 19.95 42.95
N SER A 13 52.91 20.92 42.54
CA SER A 13 52.64 21.77 41.38
C SER A 13 52.56 20.98 40.07
N ILE A 14 53.43 20.00 39.84
CA ILE A 14 53.41 19.13 38.64
C ILE A 14 52.21 18.24 38.64
N VAL A 15 51.82 17.65 39.75
CA VAL A 15 50.63 16.77 39.85
C VAL A 15 49.37 17.60 39.66
N SER A 16 49.25 18.76 40.25
CA SER A 16 48.05 19.62 40.07
C SER A 16 47.88 20.09 38.64
N ASN A 17 48.92 20.52 37.95
CA ASN A 17 48.86 20.91 36.54
C ASN A 17 48.46 19.74 35.61
N ASN A 18 49.03 18.55 35.85
CA ASN A 18 48.65 17.37 35.02
C ASN A 18 47.19 16.95 35.22
N VAL A 19 46.66 16.97 36.42
CA VAL A 19 45.26 16.67 36.71
C VAL A 19 44.33 17.69 36.05
N PHE A 20 44.69 18.96 36.07
CA PHE A 20 43.89 20.02 35.44
C PHE A 20 43.87 19.87 33.92
N HIS A 21 45.01 19.62 33.27
CA HIS A 21 45.09 19.44 31.82
C HIS A 21 44.36 18.18 31.33
N THR A 22 44.45 17.08 32.07
CA THR A 22 43.72 15.85 31.73
C THR A 22 42.20 16.01 31.88
N GLY A 23 41.74 16.73 32.92
CA GLY A 23 40.31 17.04 33.09
C GLY A 23 39.72 17.88 31.95
N VAL A 24 40.42 18.93 31.54
CA VAL A 24 39.99 19.79 30.42
C VAL A 24 39.97 19.02 29.08
N ALA A 25 40.95 18.17 28.83
CA ALA A 25 41.01 17.35 27.64
C ALA A 25 39.87 16.34 27.60
N ALA A 26 39.55 15.67 28.71
CA ALA A 26 38.42 14.74 28.83
C ALA A 26 37.09 15.44 28.60
N HIS A 27 36.89 16.62 29.16
CA HIS A 27 35.66 17.40 28.96
C HIS A 27 35.46 17.82 27.49
N ARG A 28 36.54 18.25 26.82
CA ARG A 28 36.51 18.58 25.38
C ARG A 28 36.22 17.34 24.53
N ALA A 29 36.78 16.18 24.86
CA ALA A 29 36.52 14.95 24.17
C ALA A 29 35.05 14.47 24.35
N ALA A 30 34.50 14.59 25.54
CA ALA A 30 33.10 14.26 25.81
C ALA A 30 32.15 15.18 25.03
N ARG A 31 32.45 16.49 25.00
CA ARG A 31 31.65 17.45 24.21
C ARG A 31 31.70 17.14 22.73
N ARG A 32 32.85 16.86 22.13
CA ARG A 32 32.97 16.46 20.71
C ARG A 32 32.21 15.18 20.40
N ARG A 33 32.19 14.22 21.33
CA ARG A 33 31.39 12.97 21.17
C ARG A 33 29.90 13.25 21.17
N SER A 34 29.42 14.15 22.03
CA SER A 34 28.01 14.52 22.07
C SER A 34 27.57 15.29 20.80
N GLU A 35 28.41 16.20 20.33
CA GLU A 35 28.21 16.96 19.09
C GLU A 35 28.16 16.00 17.87
N ALA A 36 29.13 15.09 17.76
CA ALA A 36 29.14 14.07 16.68
C ALA A 36 27.96 13.08 16.75
N ALA A 37 27.52 12.74 17.96
CA ALA A 37 26.32 11.91 18.13
C ALA A 37 25.04 12.64 17.71
N GLY A 38 24.96 13.94 18.01
CA GLY A 38 23.84 14.80 17.55
C GLY A 38 23.79 14.92 16.02
N GLU A 39 24.94 15.16 15.40
CA GLU A 39 25.06 15.28 13.95
C GLU A 39 24.67 13.97 13.24
N ARG A 40 25.12 12.82 13.75
CA ARG A 40 24.70 11.50 13.22
C ARG A 40 23.20 11.26 13.33
N LYS A 41 22.57 11.67 14.43
CA LYS A 41 21.12 11.59 14.59
C LYS A 41 20.40 12.48 13.58
N ALA A 42 20.84 13.72 13.41
CA ALA A 42 20.28 14.66 12.45
C ALA A 42 20.39 14.15 11.01
N THR A 43 21.55 13.60 10.63
CA THR A 43 21.76 13.01 9.30
C THR A 43 20.85 11.81 9.05
N ARG A 44 20.70 10.92 10.05
CA ARG A 44 19.77 9.79 9.95
C ARG A 44 18.32 10.24 9.80
N LEU A 45 17.88 11.22 10.58
CA LEU A 45 16.53 11.78 10.46
C LEU A 45 16.32 12.42 9.08
N ALA A 46 17.28 13.18 8.58
CA ALA A 46 17.20 13.79 7.26
C ALA A 46 17.10 12.73 6.15
N SER A 47 17.89 11.65 6.23
CA SER A 47 17.82 10.55 5.27
C SER A 47 16.48 9.81 5.33
N THR A 48 15.94 9.53 6.50
CA THR A 48 14.63 8.90 6.68
C THR A 48 13.50 9.76 6.11
N LEU A 49 13.54 11.07 6.35
CA LEU A 49 12.57 12.02 5.81
C LEU A 49 12.65 12.13 4.28
N SER A 50 13.84 12.08 3.70
CA SER A 50 14.02 12.11 2.25
C SER A 50 13.48 10.84 1.58
N MET A 51 13.70 9.66 2.19
CA MET A 51 13.12 8.39 1.70
C MET A 51 11.60 8.39 1.79
N ALA A 52 11.03 8.87 2.89
CA ALA A 52 9.57 8.97 3.06
C ALA A 52 8.94 9.87 2.00
N ARG A 53 9.54 11.03 1.71
CA ARG A 53 9.08 11.93 0.62
C ARG A 53 9.18 11.28 -0.75
N GLY A 54 10.22 10.50 -1.01
CA GLY A 54 10.38 9.74 -2.26
C GLY A 54 9.29 8.69 -2.45
N ALA A 55 9.00 7.92 -1.41
CA ALA A 55 7.92 6.94 -1.41
C ALA A 55 6.55 7.59 -1.66
N GLN A 56 6.25 8.68 -0.95
CA GLN A 56 4.99 9.41 -1.10
C GLN A 56 4.78 9.96 -2.52
N LYS A 57 5.83 10.47 -3.17
CA LYS A 57 5.74 10.91 -4.58
C LYS A 57 5.42 9.74 -5.52
N ARG A 58 6.00 8.57 -5.29
CA ARG A 58 5.72 7.37 -6.09
C ARG A 58 4.27 6.92 -5.93
N ILE A 59 3.76 6.88 -4.71
CA ILE A 59 2.36 6.55 -4.43
C ILE A 59 1.44 7.57 -5.12
N ALA A 60 1.70 8.87 -4.97
CA ALA A 60 0.89 9.92 -5.59
C ALA A 60 0.87 9.81 -7.13
N SER A 61 2.01 9.53 -7.77
CA SER A 61 2.05 9.35 -9.23
C SER A 61 1.33 8.07 -9.67
N GLY A 62 1.45 6.97 -8.93
CA GLY A 62 0.72 5.73 -9.17
C GLY A 62 -0.79 5.91 -9.04
N ASN A 63 -1.23 6.58 -7.98
CA ASN A 63 -2.63 6.90 -7.75
C ASN A 63 -3.21 7.79 -8.86
N ALA A 64 -2.48 8.82 -9.29
CA ALA A 64 -2.90 9.67 -10.38
C ALA A 64 -3.09 8.90 -11.70
N ALA A 65 -2.18 7.99 -12.01
CA ALA A 65 -2.32 7.11 -13.18
C ALA A 65 -3.53 6.18 -13.05
N ALA A 66 -3.76 5.59 -11.88
CA ALA A 66 -4.89 4.72 -11.62
C ALA A 66 -6.22 5.47 -11.75
N VAL A 67 -6.36 6.65 -11.16
CA VAL A 67 -7.56 7.49 -11.28
C VAL A 67 -7.82 7.89 -12.74
N THR A 68 -6.77 8.24 -13.47
CA THR A 68 -6.87 8.56 -14.90
C THR A 68 -7.38 7.35 -15.69
N THR A 69 -6.83 6.16 -15.44
CA THR A 69 -7.29 4.92 -16.08
C THR A 69 -8.73 4.60 -15.74
N LEU A 70 -9.15 4.77 -14.48
CA LEU A 70 -10.54 4.58 -14.06
C LEU A 70 -11.48 5.53 -14.80
N THR A 71 -11.13 6.81 -14.88
CA THR A 71 -11.97 7.81 -15.54
C THR A 71 -12.11 7.53 -17.04
N TYR A 72 -11.00 7.28 -17.75
CA TYR A 72 -11.05 6.97 -19.18
C TYR A 72 -11.74 5.62 -19.44
N GLY A 73 -11.46 4.60 -18.65
CA GLY A 73 -12.10 3.29 -18.80
C GLY A 73 -13.61 3.36 -18.61
N PHE A 74 -14.06 4.12 -17.61
CA PHE A 74 -15.48 4.39 -17.38
C PHE A 74 -16.12 5.09 -18.58
N LEU A 75 -15.49 6.16 -19.04
CA LEU A 75 -16.00 6.94 -20.19
C LEU A 75 -16.10 6.08 -21.46
N VAL A 76 -15.02 5.35 -21.78
CA VAL A 76 -14.96 4.52 -22.99
C VAL A 76 -15.96 3.36 -22.91
N SER A 77 -16.03 2.65 -21.80
CA SER A 77 -16.96 1.53 -21.61
C SER A 77 -18.41 1.94 -21.78
N ASN A 78 -18.81 3.06 -21.15
CA ASN A 78 -20.16 3.59 -21.24
C ASN A 78 -20.48 4.10 -22.65
N THR A 79 -19.53 4.80 -23.27
CA THR A 79 -19.73 5.27 -24.66
C THR A 79 -19.91 4.11 -25.62
N VAL A 80 -19.06 3.09 -25.54
CA VAL A 80 -19.17 1.88 -26.39
C VAL A 80 -20.48 1.16 -26.14
N TYR A 81 -20.88 1.00 -24.89
CA TYR A 81 -22.14 0.35 -24.55
C TYR A 81 -23.36 1.11 -25.10
N LEU A 82 -23.44 2.41 -24.86
CA LEU A 82 -24.58 3.22 -25.28
C LEU A 82 -24.64 3.36 -26.80
N LEU A 83 -23.54 3.71 -27.46
CA LEU A 83 -23.48 3.85 -28.91
C LEU A 83 -23.69 2.51 -29.60
N GLY A 84 -23.07 1.44 -29.10
CA GLY A 84 -23.21 0.11 -29.67
C GLY A 84 -24.64 -0.41 -29.57
N ASN A 85 -25.31 -0.24 -28.42
CA ASN A 85 -26.72 -0.59 -28.32
C ASN A 85 -27.62 0.27 -29.22
N TYR A 86 -27.29 1.55 -29.39
CA TYR A 86 -28.04 2.42 -30.28
C TYR A 86 -27.83 2.08 -31.77
N TRP A 87 -26.61 1.77 -32.20
CA TRP A 87 -26.25 1.57 -33.61
C TRP A 87 -26.38 0.12 -34.07
N LEU A 88 -25.81 -0.84 -33.33
CA LEU A 88 -25.83 -2.27 -33.74
C LEU A 88 -27.16 -2.96 -33.49
N TRP A 89 -27.87 -2.56 -32.44
CA TRP A 89 -29.09 -3.24 -32.01
C TRP A 89 -30.30 -2.30 -32.07
N ARG A 90 -30.45 -1.58 -33.14
CA ARG A 90 -31.56 -0.63 -33.40
C ARG A 90 -32.97 -1.27 -33.33
N SER A 91 -33.09 -2.47 -32.82
CA SER A 91 -34.35 -3.16 -32.56
C SER A 91 -34.97 -2.65 -31.24
N PRO A 92 -36.32 -2.44 -31.20
CA PRO A 92 -37.02 -2.07 -29.96
C PRO A 92 -36.81 -3.05 -28.80
N ALA A 93 -36.44 -4.30 -29.11
CA ALA A 93 -36.08 -5.31 -28.10
C ALA A 93 -34.76 -5.01 -27.36
N SER A 94 -33.94 -4.06 -27.84
CA SER A 94 -32.65 -3.74 -27.22
C SER A 94 -32.81 -2.87 -26.00
N PHE A 95 -33.80 -2.00 -25.93
CA PHE A 95 -34.11 -1.13 -24.81
C PHE A 95 -35.27 -1.65 -23.95
N THR A 96 -35.28 -2.94 -23.68
CA THR A 96 -36.24 -3.49 -22.72
C THR A 96 -35.89 -2.96 -21.31
N VAL A 97 -36.91 -2.67 -20.49
CA VAL A 97 -36.76 -2.22 -19.11
C VAL A 97 -35.75 -3.10 -18.31
N THR A 98 -35.85 -4.42 -18.54
CA THR A 98 -34.92 -5.39 -17.91
C THR A 98 -33.48 -5.19 -18.34
N SER A 99 -33.21 -4.86 -19.62
CA SER A 99 -31.85 -4.60 -20.12
C SER A 99 -31.27 -3.30 -19.52
N VAL A 100 -32.06 -2.24 -19.47
CA VAL A 100 -31.72 -0.96 -18.92
C VAL A 100 -31.49 -1.07 -17.39
N ALA A 101 -32.38 -1.77 -16.68
CA ALA A 101 -32.25 -1.98 -15.24
C ALA A 101 -30.98 -2.77 -14.90
N ARG A 102 -30.68 -3.81 -15.66
CA ARG A 102 -29.45 -4.62 -15.48
C ARG A 102 -28.19 -3.80 -15.69
N TYR A 103 -28.14 -3.01 -16.75
CA TYR A 103 -27.06 -2.08 -17.01
C TYR A 103 -26.92 -1.04 -15.88
N ALA A 104 -28.02 -0.41 -15.50
CA ALA A 104 -28.00 0.63 -14.47
C ALA A 104 -27.50 0.11 -13.12
N VAL A 105 -27.91 -1.09 -12.73
CA VAL A 105 -27.47 -1.72 -11.46
C VAL A 105 -25.98 -2.04 -11.49
N THR A 106 -25.48 -2.67 -12.56
CA THR A 106 -24.06 -3.03 -12.65
C THR A 106 -23.17 -1.80 -12.76
N GLU A 107 -23.62 -0.79 -13.49
CA GLU A 107 -22.90 0.48 -13.63
C GLU A 107 -22.89 1.27 -12.33
N ALA A 108 -23.99 1.29 -11.57
CA ALA A 108 -24.05 1.94 -10.26
C ALA A 108 -23.05 1.30 -9.29
N ILE A 109 -22.92 -0.02 -9.30
CA ILE A 109 -21.93 -0.72 -8.46
C ILE A 109 -20.50 -0.33 -8.89
N ALA A 110 -20.19 -0.37 -10.19
CA ALA A 110 -18.88 -0.01 -10.71
C ALA A 110 -18.53 1.46 -10.44
N ALA A 111 -19.50 2.37 -10.62
CA ALA A 111 -19.34 3.79 -10.33
C ALA A 111 -19.10 4.04 -8.84
N PHE A 112 -19.83 3.37 -7.95
CA PHE A 112 -19.62 3.45 -6.51
C PHE A 112 -18.21 2.98 -6.11
N LEU A 113 -17.76 1.84 -6.63
CA LEU A 113 -16.42 1.33 -6.36
C LEU A 113 -15.34 2.25 -6.94
N GLY A 114 -15.52 2.77 -8.14
CA GLY A 114 -14.62 3.74 -8.75
C GLY A 114 -14.54 5.05 -7.96
N TRP A 115 -15.66 5.52 -7.41
CA TRP A 115 -15.69 6.67 -6.51
C TRP A 115 -14.93 6.40 -5.21
N GLN A 116 -15.12 5.23 -4.59
CA GLN A 116 -14.37 4.84 -3.39
C GLN A 116 -12.87 4.78 -3.66
N LEU A 117 -12.43 4.16 -4.76
CA LEU A 117 -11.03 4.12 -5.16
C LEU A 117 -10.45 5.52 -5.36
N THR A 118 -11.22 6.42 -5.98
CA THR A 118 -10.81 7.82 -6.17
C THR A 118 -10.69 8.57 -4.84
N ALA A 119 -11.61 8.33 -3.91
CA ALA A 119 -11.56 8.91 -2.57
C ALA A 119 -10.31 8.43 -1.78
N MET A 120 -9.98 7.14 -1.84
CA MET A 120 -8.77 6.57 -1.25
C MET A 120 -7.50 7.15 -1.88
N ALA A 121 -7.48 7.33 -3.21
CA ALA A 121 -6.38 7.98 -3.92
C ALA A 121 -6.12 9.41 -3.43
N HIS A 122 -7.20 10.19 -3.23
CA HIS A 122 -7.12 11.56 -2.71
C HIS A 122 -6.71 11.60 -1.23
N ALA A 123 -7.06 10.59 -0.45
CA ALA A 123 -6.58 10.42 0.92
C ALA A 123 -5.08 10.08 1.01
N GLY A 124 -4.45 9.79 -0.13
CA GLY A 124 -3.03 9.44 -0.19
C GLY A 124 -2.73 7.98 0.15
N GLU A 125 -3.74 7.12 0.17
CA GLU A 125 -3.58 5.69 0.35
C GLU A 125 -2.96 5.04 -0.90
N ASP A 126 -2.20 3.98 -0.71
CA ASP A 126 -1.58 3.25 -1.82
C ASP A 126 -2.60 2.32 -2.48
N LEU A 127 -3.07 2.70 -3.67
CA LEU A 127 -4.01 1.89 -4.46
C LEU A 127 -3.39 0.61 -5.03
N ALA A 128 -2.05 0.51 -5.07
CA ALA A 128 -1.36 -0.70 -5.51
C ALA A 128 -1.29 -1.78 -4.41
N GLN A 129 -1.81 -1.50 -3.22
CA GLN A 129 -1.81 -2.44 -2.11
C GLN A 129 -2.68 -3.67 -2.44
N SER A 130 -2.12 -4.87 -2.20
CA SER A 130 -2.85 -6.13 -2.35
C SER A 130 -3.95 -6.25 -1.28
N GLY A 131 -5.12 -6.73 -1.67
CA GLY A 131 -6.25 -6.94 -0.76
C GLY A 131 -7.56 -6.43 -1.33
N LEU A 132 -8.35 -5.75 -0.52
CA LEU A 132 -9.68 -5.25 -0.89
C LEU A 132 -9.64 -4.34 -2.12
N THR A 133 -8.62 -3.47 -2.20
CA THR A 133 -8.43 -2.53 -3.31
C THR A 133 -8.29 -3.26 -4.65
N ALA A 134 -7.52 -4.36 -4.70
CA ALA A 134 -7.38 -5.18 -5.90
C ALA A 134 -8.73 -5.76 -6.36
N TYR A 135 -9.56 -6.27 -5.43
CA TYR A 135 -10.90 -6.76 -5.75
C TYR A 135 -11.81 -5.66 -6.30
N MET A 136 -11.71 -4.45 -5.78
CA MET A 136 -12.49 -3.31 -6.28
C MET A 136 -12.13 -3.01 -7.75
N PHE A 137 -10.85 -3.02 -8.09
CA PHE A 137 -10.38 -2.88 -9.48
C PHE A 137 -10.90 -4.03 -10.36
N ASP A 138 -10.81 -5.27 -9.89
CA ASP A 138 -11.27 -6.44 -10.65
C ASP A 138 -12.75 -6.33 -10.98
N VAL A 139 -13.59 -5.93 -10.02
CA VAL A 139 -15.04 -5.75 -10.26
C VAL A 139 -15.28 -4.67 -11.30
N VAL A 140 -14.59 -3.54 -11.21
CA VAL A 140 -14.73 -2.43 -12.18
C VAL A 140 -14.31 -2.89 -13.58
N TYR A 141 -13.15 -3.55 -13.73
CA TYR A 141 -12.67 -4.02 -15.02
C TYR A 141 -13.57 -5.11 -15.64
N ILE A 142 -14.07 -6.04 -14.82
CA ILE A 142 -15.01 -7.05 -15.28
C ILE A 142 -16.30 -6.40 -15.76
N THR A 143 -16.80 -5.39 -15.06
CA THR A 143 -18.00 -4.65 -15.48
C THR A 143 -17.78 -4.00 -16.84
N TRP A 144 -16.67 -3.29 -17.05
CA TRP A 144 -16.35 -2.70 -18.35
C TRP A 144 -16.23 -3.74 -19.44
N PHE A 145 -15.51 -4.85 -19.15
CA PHE A 145 -15.37 -5.95 -20.10
C PHE A 145 -16.71 -6.53 -20.51
N VAL A 146 -17.61 -6.78 -19.55
CA VAL A 146 -18.95 -7.34 -19.85
C VAL A 146 -19.79 -6.34 -20.65
N HIS A 147 -19.75 -5.06 -20.34
CA HIS A 147 -20.48 -4.04 -21.10
C HIS A 147 -19.99 -3.96 -22.54
N VAL A 148 -18.70 -3.90 -22.77
CA VAL A 148 -18.11 -3.86 -24.12
C VAL A 148 -18.38 -5.17 -24.87
N ALA A 149 -18.12 -6.32 -24.25
CA ALA A 149 -18.28 -7.62 -24.87
C ALA A 149 -19.76 -7.95 -25.16
N SER A 150 -20.68 -7.58 -24.27
CA SER A 150 -22.11 -7.77 -24.48
C SER A 150 -22.65 -6.95 -25.67
N THR A 151 -22.01 -5.82 -25.94
CA THR A 151 -22.38 -4.94 -27.05
C THR A 151 -21.80 -5.42 -28.39
N LEU A 152 -20.51 -5.80 -28.39
CA LEU A 152 -19.80 -6.12 -29.63
C LEU A 152 -19.96 -7.57 -30.08
N VAL A 153 -20.07 -8.51 -29.14
CA VAL A 153 -20.04 -9.94 -29.43
C VAL A 153 -21.41 -10.59 -29.23
N SER A 154 -21.97 -10.59 -28.04
CA SER A 154 -23.24 -11.25 -27.74
C SER A 154 -23.78 -10.85 -26.37
N ARG A 155 -25.11 -10.75 -26.28
CA ARG A 155 -25.82 -10.56 -24.99
C ARG A 155 -25.56 -11.70 -23.98
N ALA A 156 -25.06 -12.84 -24.43
CA ALA A 156 -24.74 -13.98 -23.57
C ALA A 156 -23.59 -13.67 -22.57
N PHE A 157 -22.74 -12.65 -22.84
CA PHE A 157 -21.67 -12.25 -21.93
C PHE A 157 -22.14 -11.80 -20.54
N TRP A 158 -23.43 -11.47 -20.38
CA TRP A 158 -24.00 -11.21 -19.05
C TRP A 158 -23.88 -12.41 -18.09
N TRP A 159 -23.76 -13.64 -18.62
CA TRP A 159 -23.48 -14.81 -17.78
C TRP A 159 -22.11 -14.81 -17.11
N THR A 160 -21.18 -13.97 -17.57
CA THR A 160 -19.84 -13.82 -16.97
C THR A 160 -19.94 -13.42 -15.52
N TYR A 161 -20.88 -12.58 -15.13
CA TYR A 161 -21.10 -12.22 -13.73
C TYR A 161 -21.46 -13.42 -12.85
N ALA A 162 -22.23 -14.36 -13.37
CA ALA A 162 -22.59 -15.57 -12.64
C ALA A 162 -21.38 -16.50 -12.44
N VAL A 163 -20.49 -16.57 -13.43
CA VAL A 163 -19.27 -17.37 -13.38
C VAL A 163 -18.29 -16.75 -12.37
N VAL A 164 -18.07 -15.44 -12.44
CA VAL A 164 -17.17 -14.73 -11.51
C VAL A 164 -17.69 -14.82 -10.08
N GLY A 165 -18.97 -14.63 -9.86
CA GLY A 165 -19.59 -14.79 -8.55
C GLY A 165 -19.42 -16.20 -7.96
N ARG A 166 -19.43 -17.23 -8.80
CA ARG A 166 -19.18 -18.61 -8.37
C ARG A 166 -17.72 -18.89 -8.05
N LEU A 167 -16.79 -18.28 -8.77
CA LEU A 167 -15.35 -18.43 -8.53
C LEU A 167 -14.92 -17.73 -7.25
N HIS A 168 -15.55 -16.60 -6.92
CA HIS A 168 -15.27 -15.84 -5.69
C HIS A 168 -16.07 -16.31 -4.48
N SER A 169 -17.05 -17.19 -4.66
CA SER A 169 -17.70 -17.84 -3.52
C SER A 169 -16.61 -18.60 -2.74
N PRO A 170 -16.38 -18.29 -1.46
CA PRO A 170 -15.41 -19.02 -0.65
C PRO A 170 -15.89 -20.48 -0.64
N ARG A 171 -15.26 -21.29 -1.47
CA ARG A 171 -15.45 -22.74 -1.45
C ARG A 171 -15.15 -23.12 -0.03
N SER A 172 -16.18 -23.33 0.77
CA SER A 172 -16.11 -23.89 2.10
C SER A 172 -15.15 -25.06 1.98
N ARG A 173 -13.88 -24.84 2.35
CA ARG A 173 -12.91 -25.91 2.51
C ARG A 173 -13.54 -26.80 3.56
N ARG A 174 -14.27 -27.82 3.13
CA ARG A 174 -14.56 -28.93 4.00
C ARG A 174 -13.20 -29.43 4.42
N MET A 175 -12.79 -29.04 5.61
CA MET A 175 -11.67 -29.69 6.28
C MET A 175 -12.03 -31.19 6.25
N PRO A 176 -11.11 -32.04 5.74
CA PRO A 176 -11.33 -33.46 5.90
C PRO A 176 -11.50 -33.71 7.39
N PRO A 177 -12.43 -34.58 7.80
CA PRO A 177 -12.56 -34.93 9.22
C PRO A 177 -11.20 -35.40 9.68
N THR A 178 -10.61 -34.63 10.60
CA THR A 178 -9.40 -35.02 11.30
C THR A 178 -9.62 -36.43 11.83
N CYS A 179 -8.94 -37.42 11.24
CA CYS A 179 -8.83 -38.75 11.81
C CYS A 179 -8.34 -38.58 13.25
N CYS A 180 -9.22 -38.78 14.19
CA CYS A 180 -8.85 -39.05 15.58
C CYS A 180 -7.94 -40.27 15.56
N ILE A 181 -6.65 -40.04 15.65
CA ILE A 181 -5.69 -41.14 15.95
C ILE A 181 -5.95 -41.50 17.41
N PRO A 182 -6.45 -42.68 17.70
CA PRO A 182 -6.55 -43.13 19.09
C PRO A 182 -5.12 -43.36 19.61
N THR A 183 -4.64 -42.43 20.44
CA THR A 183 -3.41 -42.67 21.23
C THR A 183 -3.68 -43.87 22.14
N SER A 184 -3.16 -45.01 21.70
CA SER A 184 -3.05 -46.19 22.50
C SER A 184 -2.28 -45.89 23.79
N CYS A 185 -2.96 -45.93 24.92
CA CYS A 185 -2.35 -46.06 26.21
C CYS A 185 -1.53 -47.34 26.26
N ALA A 186 -0.20 -47.24 26.19
CA ALA A 186 0.67 -48.30 26.66
C ALA A 186 0.94 -48.07 28.14
N ARG A 187 0.35 -48.96 28.91
CA ARG A 187 0.59 -49.22 30.31
C ARG A 187 1.90 -50.01 30.41
N THR A 188 2.87 -49.59 31.17
CA THR A 188 3.71 -50.34 32.13
C THR A 188 4.62 -49.40 32.89
#